data_851be31accd77aa5456911f91f9d98b7
#
_entry.id   851be31accd77aa5456911f91f9d98b7
#
_cell.length_a   1.000
_cell.length_b   1.000
_cell.length_c   1.000
_cell.angle_alpha   90.00
_cell.angle_beta   90.00
_cell.angle_gamma   90.00
#
_symmetry.space_group_name_H-M   'P 1'
#
loop_
_entity.id
_entity.type
_entity.pdbx_description
1 polymer ?
#
loop_
_entity_poly.entity_id
_entity_poly.type
_entity_poly.pdbx_seq_one_letter_code
_entity_poly.pdbx_strand_id
1 'polypeptide(L)'
;MEIRPFDQAVHQHRTMSVRSATSSIPMDRSPEAHIETEMAALAAGFVNSTDRHVFLTGKAGTGKTTLLRRVVAGTHKRCVIVAPTGIAALNAGGVTIHSQFLLPFGTFVPERRLPAELVGSGRFHDRYTLDGRHPLNAVRRQVLRDLDLLVIDEVSMLRADVLDAIDHRMRVVRGRAGVPFGGVQLLLIGDLFQLPPVVKDEELQVLQRWYRSLHFFESLGLREAGYAHIELDRIFRQRDEVFVRVLNNLREDRVTADDIAVLNTRHRTQLSEEEREGLITLTTHNRTADELNSAAMRR
;
A
#
# COMPACT_ATOMS: atom_id res chain seq x y z
N MET A 1 32.30 35.59 -4.79
CA MET A 1 31.53 34.58 -5.52
C MET A 1 30.39 34.16 -4.61
N GLU A 2 29.28 34.90 -4.71
CA GLU A 2 28.14 34.83 -3.77
C GLU A 2 27.22 33.68 -4.14
N ILE A 3 26.93 32.82 -3.16
CA ILE A 3 25.92 31.78 -3.27
C ILE A 3 24.60 32.40 -2.83
N ARG A 4 23.66 32.58 -3.77
CA ARG A 4 22.30 33.05 -3.48
C ARG A 4 21.43 31.91 -2.92
N PRO A 5 20.56 32.19 -1.93
CA PRO A 5 19.70 31.18 -1.37
C PRO A 5 18.50 30.87 -2.28
N PHE A 6 18.11 29.60 -2.26
CA PHE A 6 17.04 28.97 -3.05
C PHE A 6 15.69 29.09 -2.30
N ASP A 7 15.20 30.32 -2.11
CA ASP A 7 14.01 30.50 -1.25
C ASP A 7 13.06 31.64 -1.73
N GLN A 8 12.74 31.70 -3.03
CA GLN A 8 11.68 32.59 -3.54
C GLN A 8 10.96 32.10 -4.79
N ALA A 9 10.46 30.84 -4.80
CA ALA A 9 9.67 30.33 -5.94
C ALA A 9 8.37 29.60 -5.55
N VAL A 10 7.76 29.91 -4.43
CA VAL A 10 6.51 29.23 -3.98
C VAL A 10 5.31 30.20 -3.82
N HIS A 11 5.36 31.38 -4.40
CA HIS A 11 4.19 32.27 -4.39
C HIS A 11 3.97 32.95 -5.73
N GLN A 12 3.50 32.22 -6.74
CA GLN A 12 2.73 32.76 -7.87
C GLN A 12 2.30 31.61 -8.81
N HIS A 13 1.30 30.80 -8.45
CA HIS A 13 0.52 30.08 -9.45
C HIS A 13 -0.81 30.78 -9.71
N ARG A 14 -0.74 31.71 -10.67
CA ARG A 14 -1.89 32.18 -11.45
C ARG A 14 -2.55 30.98 -12.12
N THR A 15 -3.84 30.85 -11.91
CA THR A 15 -4.76 30.01 -12.68
C THR A 15 -4.60 30.27 -14.19
N MET A 16 -3.95 29.36 -14.90
CA MET A 16 -4.04 29.27 -16.36
C MET A 16 -5.05 28.16 -16.70
N SER A 17 -6.20 28.58 -17.22
CA SER A 17 -7.18 27.72 -17.85
C SER A 17 -6.58 27.11 -19.12
N VAL A 18 -6.19 25.84 -19.06
CA VAL A 18 -5.86 25.07 -20.26
C VAL A 18 -7.15 24.37 -20.70
N ARG A 19 -7.74 24.88 -21.78
CA ARG A 19 -8.76 24.13 -22.52
C ARG A 19 -8.09 22.98 -23.25
N SER A 20 -8.16 21.79 -22.72
CA SER A 20 -7.83 20.57 -23.45
C SER A 20 -9.08 20.07 -24.16
N ALA A 21 -8.99 19.96 -25.48
CA ALA A 21 -9.97 19.24 -26.28
C ALA A 21 -9.84 17.75 -25.96
N THR A 22 -10.65 17.25 -25.03
CA THR A 22 -10.84 15.82 -24.79
C THR A 22 -12.02 15.35 -25.62
N SER A 23 -11.74 14.49 -26.60
CA SER A 23 -12.77 13.64 -27.21
C SER A 23 -13.38 12.79 -26.09
N SER A 24 -14.62 13.09 -25.78
CA SER A 24 -15.41 12.41 -24.76
C SER A 24 -15.78 11.01 -25.24
N ILE A 25 -15.12 10.00 -24.68
CA ILE A 25 -15.71 8.67 -24.55
C ILE A 25 -16.88 8.84 -23.56
N PRO A 26 -18.12 8.49 -23.89
CA PRO A 26 -19.21 8.56 -22.92
C PRO A 26 -18.95 7.54 -21.82
N MET A 27 -18.49 7.99 -20.67
CA MET A 27 -18.64 7.22 -19.44
C MET A 27 -20.13 7.21 -19.12
N ASP A 28 -20.76 6.07 -19.32
CA ASP A 28 -22.09 5.79 -18.79
C ASP A 28 -22.08 6.02 -17.27
N ARG A 29 -22.55 7.20 -16.86
CA ARG A 29 -22.78 7.60 -15.49
C ARG A 29 -24.21 7.24 -15.10
N SER A 30 -24.58 5.98 -15.23
CA SER A 30 -25.70 5.47 -14.44
C SER A 30 -25.22 5.45 -12.98
N PRO A 31 -25.96 6.06 -12.04
CA PRO A 31 -25.72 5.82 -10.64
C PRO A 31 -26.15 4.38 -10.36
N GLU A 32 -25.25 3.42 -10.58
CA GLU A 32 -25.43 2.10 -9.99
C GLU A 32 -25.60 2.35 -8.50
N ALA A 33 -26.81 2.19 -8.01
CA ALA A 33 -27.11 2.18 -6.60
C ALA A 33 -26.12 1.19 -5.98
N HIS A 34 -25.10 1.72 -5.31
CA HIS A 34 -24.08 0.91 -4.66
C HIS A 34 -24.79 0.12 -3.58
N ILE A 35 -25.16 -1.13 -3.89
CA ILE A 35 -25.73 -2.05 -2.93
C ILE A 35 -24.61 -2.22 -1.88
N GLU A 36 -24.79 -1.55 -0.78
CA GLU A 36 -23.91 -1.69 0.37
C GLU A 36 -24.00 -3.14 0.84
N THR A 37 -22.89 -3.87 0.76
CA THR A 37 -22.87 -5.22 1.32
C THR A 37 -22.83 -5.11 2.83
N GLU A 38 -23.42 -6.08 3.52
CA GLU A 38 -23.38 -6.16 5.00
C GLU A 38 -21.93 -6.03 5.52
N MET A 39 -20.98 -6.67 4.85
CA MET A 39 -19.57 -6.62 5.23
C MET A 39 -18.96 -5.24 5.04
N ALA A 40 -19.37 -4.51 4.01
CA ALA A 40 -18.90 -3.13 3.80
C ALA A 40 -19.46 -2.18 4.87
N ALA A 41 -20.74 -2.31 5.21
CA ALA A 41 -21.36 -1.56 6.29
C ALA A 41 -20.74 -1.88 7.65
N LEU A 42 -20.49 -3.17 7.92
CA LEU A 42 -19.80 -3.63 9.12
C LEU A 42 -18.40 -3.01 9.25
N ALA A 43 -17.59 -3.04 8.18
CA ALA A 43 -16.26 -2.46 8.18
C ALA A 43 -16.30 -0.94 8.45
N ALA A 44 -17.21 -0.21 7.80
CA ALA A 44 -17.40 1.22 8.05
C ALA A 44 -17.84 1.50 9.49
N GLY A 45 -18.72 0.66 10.04
CA GLY A 45 -19.18 0.71 11.44
C GLY A 45 -18.01 0.53 12.42
N PHE A 46 -17.16 -0.49 12.22
CA PHE A 46 -15.97 -0.71 13.05
C PHE A 46 -15.03 0.49 13.02
N VAL A 47 -14.78 1.06 11.84
CA VAL A 47 -13.89 2.23 11.71
C VAL A 47 -14.45 3.45 12.42
N ASN A 48 -15.75 3.72 12.28
CA ASN A 48 -16.35 4.96 12.80
C ASN A 48 -16.75 4.88 14.27
N SER A 49 -17.13 3.70 14.76
CA SER A 49 -17.74 3.55 16.08
C SER A 49 -16.81 2.88 17.10
N THR A 50 -15.62 2.45 16.72
CA THR A 50 -14.65 1.79 17.62
C THR A 50 -13.23 2.27 17.37
N ASP A 51 -12.30 1.93 18.27
CA ASP A 51 -10.86 2.10 18.09
C ASP A 51 -10.14 0.78 17.73
N ARG A 52 -10.90 -0.28 17.45
CA ARG A 52 -10.34 -1.58 17.06
C ARG A 52 -9.67 -1.50 15.70
N HIS A 53 -8.48 -2.05 15.58
CA HIS A 53 -7.84 -2.22 14.28
C HIS A 53 -8.67 -3.15 13.40
N VAL A 54 -8.70 -2.88 12.11
CA VAL A 54 -9.47 -3.67 11.12
C VAL A 54 -8.53 -4.11 10.01
N PHE A 55 -8.55 -5.41 9.70
CA PHE A 55 -8.01 -5.94 8.46
C PHE A 55 -9.16 -6.24 7.51
N LEU A 56 -9.25 -5.46 6.44
CA LEU A 56 -10.23 -5.58 5.38
C LEU A 56 -9.62 -6.31 4.20
N THR A 57 -10.11 -7.49 3.90
CA THR A 57 -9.67 -8.28 2.75
C THR A 57 -10.82 -8.57 1.79
N GLY A 58 -10.50 -9.24 0.69
CA GLY A 58 -11.47 -9.68 -0.32
C GLY A 58 -10.80 -9.86 -1.67
N LYS A 59 -11.45 -10.61 -2.54
CA LYS A 59 -10.97 -10.92 -3.90
C LYS A 59 -10.75 -9.65 -4.73
N ALA A 60 -10.01 -9.78 -5.84
CA ALA A 60 -9.89 -8.66 -6.79
C ALA A 60 -11.28 -8.23 -7.29
N GLY A 61 -11.55 -6.92 -7.27
CA GLY A 61 -12.83 -6.38 -7.73
C GLY A 61 -13.97 -6.40 -6.72
N THR A 62 -13.73 -6.74 -5.44
CA THR A 62 -14.75 -6.67 -4.37
C THR A 62 -15.02 -5.26 -3.85
N GLY A 63 -14.41 -4.22 -4.44
CA GLY A 63 -14.69 -2.85 -4.06
C GLY A 63 -13.88 -2.32 -2.88
N LYS A 64 -12.79 -2.95 -2.47
CA LYS A 64 -11.90 -2.49 -1.37
C LYS A 64 -11.54 -1.01 -1.47
N THR A 65 -11.04 -0.57 -2.62
CA THR A 65 -10.67 0.85 -2.86
C THR A 65 -11.89 1.78 -2.86
N THR A 66 -13.05 1.32 -3.32
CA THR A 66 -14.29 2.09 -3.27
C THR A 66 -14.75 2.26 -1.82
N LEU A 67 -14.70 1.19 -1.04
CA LEU A 67 -15.02 1.24 0.39
C LEU A 67 -14.05 2.14 1.15
N LEU A 68 -12.74 2.06 0.88
CA LEU A 68 -11.75 2.97 1.44
C LEU A 68 -12.14 4.44 1.22
N ARG A 69 -12.45 4.81 -0.02
CA ARG A 69 -12.85 6.21 -0.35
C ARG A 69 -14.11 6.63 0.40
N ARG A 70 -15.09 5.74 0.52
CA ARG A 70 -16.33 6.00 1.29
C ARG A 70 -16.06 6.18 2.77
N VAL A 71 -15.27 5.29 3.37
CA VAL A 71 -14.88 5.37 4.79
C VAL A 71 -14.17 6.68 5.06
N VAL A 72 -13.19 7.05 4.22
CA VAL A 72 -12.43 8.29 4.38
C VAL A 72 -13.31 9.53 4.18
N ALA A 73 -14.23 9.51 3.23
CA ALA A 73 -15.15 10.63 3.01
C ALA A 73 -16.22 10.78 4.10
N GLY A 74 -16.61 9.69 4.75
CA GLY A 74 -17.68 9.66 5.75
C GLY A 74 -17.22 9.62 7.20
N THR A 75 -15.91 9.46 7.46
CA THR A 75 -15.40 9.42 8.83
C THR A 75 -15.19 10.80 9.44
N HIS A 76 -15.47 10.92 10.73
CA HIS A 76 -15.12 12.10 11.54
C HIS A 76 -13.66 12.04 12.04
N LYS A 77 -12.95 10.91 11.85
CA LYS A 77 -11.58 10.72 12.30
C LYS A 77 -10.60 11.44 11.37
N ARG A 78 -9.58 12.04 11.93
CA ARG A 78 -8.46 12.59 11.18
C ARG A 78 -7.64 11.42 10.65
N CYS A 79 -7.63 11.24 9.34
CA CYS A 79 -7.02 10.08 8.71
C CYS A 79 -5.83 10.44 7.82
N VAL A 80 -4.89 9.51 7.73
CA VAL A 80 -3.81 9.50 6.75
C VAL A 80 -3.86 8.18 6.01
N ILE A 81 -3.75 8.24 4.67
CA ILE A 81 -3.71 7.07 3.80
C ILE A 81 -2.27 6.86 3.35
N VAL A 82 -1.77 5.64 3.51
CA VAL A 82 -0.44 5.25 3.05
C VAL A 82 -0.49 3.93 2.30
N ALA A 83 0.53 3.68 1.47
CA ALA A 83 0.71 2.39 0.80
C ALA A 83 2.20 2.03 0.67
N PRO A 84 2.54 0.75 0.46
CA PRO A 84 3.93 0.30 0.29
C PRO A 84 4.60 0.85 -0.97
N THR A 85 3.85 1.07 -2.05
CA THR A 85 4.38 1.52 -3.35
C THR A 85 3.80 2.87 -3.76
N GLY A 86 4.52 3.60 -4.64
CA GLY A 86 4.07 4.90 -5.16
C GLY A 86 2.76 4.79 -5.95
N ILE A 87 2.62 3.76 -6.78
CA ILE A 87 1.40 3.57 -7.60
C ILE A 87 0.19 3.26 -6.70
N ALA A 88 0.34 2.38 -5.71
CA ALA A 88 -0.73 2.09 -4.76
C ALA A 88 -1.12 3.34 -3.97
N ALA A 89 -0.14 4.13 -3.52
CA ALA A 89 -0.38 5.39 -2.81
C ALA A 89 -1.19 6.38 -3.66
N LEU A 90 -0.82 6.57 -4.93
CA LEU A 90 -1.56 7.43 -5.87
C LEU A 90 -3.01 6.95 -6.07
N ASN A 91 -3.20 5.65 -6.27
CA ASN A 91 -4.53 5.06 -6.47
C ASN A 91 -5.43 5.21 -5.24
N ALA A 92 -4.84 5.10 -4.05
CA ALA A 92 -5.54 5.27 -2.77
C ALA A 92 -5.78 6.75 -2.41
N GLY A 93 -5.15 7.69 -3.11
CA GLY A 93 -5.19 9.12 -2.77
C GLY A 93 -4.34 9.47 -1.55
N GLY A 94 -3.25 8.74 -1.32
CA GLY A 94 -2.36 8.89 -0.18
C GLY A 94 -0.89 9.08 -0.58
N VAL A 95 0.01 8.75 0.34
CA VAL A 95 1.47 8.83 0.15
C VAL A 95 2.13 7.50 0.49
N THR A 96 3.41 7.31 0.11
CA THR A 96 4.11 6.08 0.49
C THR A 96 4.42 6.05 1.99
N ILE A 97 4.44 4.84 2.57
CA ILE A 97 4.82 4.60 3.97
C ILE A 97 6.17 5.25 4.28
N HIS A 98 7.18 5.00 3.44
CA HIS A 98 8.52 5.56 3.64
C HIS A 98 8.53 7.09 3.65
N SER A 99 7.74 7.73 2.79
CA SER A 99 7.61 9.18 2.78
C SER A 99 6.90 9.71 4.02
N GLN A 100 5.77 9.10 4.43
CA GLN A 100 4.99 9.59 5.56
C GLN A 100 5.77 9.51 6.88
N PHE A 101 6.40 8.36 7.12
CA PHE A 101 7.08 8.08 8.38
C PHE A 101 8.58 8.37 8.36
N LEU A 102 9.13 8.91 7.26
CA LEU A 102 10.58 9.10 7.03
C LEU A 102 11.38 7.85 7.42
N LEU A 103 10.92 6.70 6.92
CA LEU A 103 11.65 5.46 7.11
C LEU A 103 12.80 5.37 6.11
N PRO A 104 14.02 5.01 6.55
CA PRO A 104 15.10 4.68 5.64
C PRO A 104 14.78 3.43 4.84
N PHE A 105 15.39 3.30 3.66
CA PHE A 105 15.36 2.03 2.94
C PHE A 105 16.24 1.03 3.70
N GLY A 106 15.76 -0.21 3.79
CA GLY A 106 16.43 -1.30 4.50
C GLY A 106 15.51 -2.06 5.43
N THR A 107 16.10 -2.72 6.39
CA THR A 107 15.41 -3.61 7.33
C THR A 107 15.38 -3.00 8.72
N PHE A 108 14.21 -2.92 9.31
CA PHE A 108 14.05 -2.48 10.69
C PHE A 108 14.17 -3.67 11.64
N VAL A 109 15.08 -3.54 12.61
CA VAL A 109 15.26 -4.50 13.72
C VAL A 109 14.52 -3.94 14.92
N PRO A 110 13.55 -4.67 15.52
CA PRO A 110 12.69 -4.15 16.60
C PRO A 110 13.42 -4.09 17.96
N GLU A 111 14.71 -3.84 17.94
CA GLU A 111 15.58 -3.71 19.09
C GLU A 111 15.92 -2.24 19.37
N ARG A 112 16.36 -1.95 20.60
CA ARG A 112 16.83 -0.60 20.95
C ARG A 112 18.13 -0.26 20.20
N ARG A 113 19.01 -1.25 20.06
CA ARG A 113 20.28 -1.17 19.32
C ARG A 113 20.50 -2.42 18.49
N LEU A 114 21.11 -2.23 17.33
CA LEU A 114 21.49 -3.36 16.46
C LEU A 114 22.44 -4.32 17.20
N PRO A 115 22.24 -5.63 17.00
CA PRO A 115 23.28 -6.62 17.31
C PRO A 115 24.60 -6.24 16.64
N ALA A 116 25.73 -6.52 17.32
CA ALA A 116 27.05 -6.06 16.88
C ALA A 116 27.39 -6.51 15.43
N GLU A 117 26.96 -7.68 15.04
CA GLU A 117 27.17 -8.26 13.70
C GLU A 117 26.44 -7.53 12.58
N LEU A 118 25.41 -6.74 12.89
CA LEU A 118 24.62 -5.98 11.89
C LEU A 118 25.06 -4.51 11.80
N VAL A 119 25.89 -4.05 12.73
CA VAL A 119 26.37 -2.68 12.75
C VAL A 119 27.30 -2.42 11.56
N GLY A 120 27.13 -1.26 10.91
CA GLY A 120 28.02 -0.80 9.81
C GLY A 120 27.62 -1.25 8.41
N SER A 121 26.66 -2.17 8.25
CA SER A 121 26.18 -2.61 6.92
C SER A 121 25.38 -1.53 6.17
N GLY A 122 24.85 -0.52 6.87
CA GLY A 122 23.99 0.53 6.31
C GLY A 122 22.59 0.04 5.88
N ARG A 123 22.33 -1.28 5.95
CA ARG A 123 21.09 -1.90 5.52
C ARG A 123 20.10 -2.15 6.65
N PHE A 124 20.57 -2.18 7.89
CA PHE A 124 19.77 -2.46 9.07
C PHE A 124 19.64 -1.21 9.94
N HIS A 125 18.44 -0.99 10.44
CA HIS A 125 18.08 0.15 11.27
C HIS A 125 17.40 -0.33 12.55
N ASP A 126 17.72 0.26 13.67
CA ASP A 126 17.11 0.02 14.97
C ASP A 126 16.33 1.25 15.44
N ARG A 127 15.72 1.15 16.62
CA ARG A 127 14.98 2.25 17.23
C ARG A 127 15.85 3.49 17.44
N TYR A 128 17.11 3.31 17.85
CA TYR A 128 18.03 4.42 18.09
C TYR A 128 18.45 5.13 16.80
N THR A 129 18.79 4.38 15.76
CA THR A 129 19.12 4.95 14.44
C THR A 129 17.93 5.61 13.80
N LEU A 130 16.74 5.03 13.94
CA LEU A 130 15.51 5.60 13.44
C LEU A 130 15.23 6.97 14.06
N ASP A 131 15.33 7.09 15.38
CA ASP A 131 15.04 8.35 16.07
C ASP A 131 16.14 9.40 15.89
N GLY A 132 17.40 8.98 15.91
CA GLY A 132 18.56 9.89 15.88
C GLY A 132 18.99 10.32 14.49
N ARG A 133 18.99 9.41 13.51
CA ARG A 133 19.49 9.69 12.15
C ARG A 133 18.40 10.06 11.15
N HIS A 134 17.14 9.69 11.43
CA HIS A 134 16.00 9.95 10.56
C HIS A 134 14.86 10.67 11.31
N PRO A 135 15.13 11.80 11.99
CA PRO A 135 14.12 12.46 12.80
C PRO A 135 12.97 12.97 11.92
N LEU A 136 11.75 12.83 12.43
CA LEU A 136 10.58 13.44 11.83
C LEU A 136 10.64 14.96 11.93
N ASN A 137 10.30 15.67 10.85
CA ASN A 137 10.15 17.13 10.92
C ASN A 137 8.90 17.54 11.73
N ALA A 138 8.81 18.82 12.08
CA ALA A 138 7.74 19.34 12.95
C ALA A 138 6.35 19.09 12.35
N VAL A 139 6.17 19.28 11.04
CA VAL A 139 4.89 19.11 10.34
C VAL A 139 4.43 17.65 10.42
N ARG A 140 5.30 16.68 10.09
CA ARG A 140 4.96 15.26 10.19
C ARG A 140 4.68 14.83 11.62
N ARG A 141 5.45 15.32 12.59
CA ARG A 141 5.16 15.05 14.01
C ARG A 141 3.77 15.54 14.40
N GLN A 142 3.38 16.73 13.95
CA GLN A 142 2.04 17.25 14.27
C GLN A 142 0.95 16.41 13.64
N VAL A 143 1.08 16.06 12.35
CA VAL A 143 0.12 15.17 11.66
C VAL A 143 -0.04 13.84 12.42
N LEU A 144 1.07 13.21 12.83
CA LEU A 144 1.02 11.93 13.54
C LEU A 144 0.48 12.04 14.98
N ARG A 145 0.66 13.20 15.64
CA ARG A 145 0.04 13.46 16.97
C ARG A 145 -1.46 13.55 16.87
N ASP A 146 -1.94 14.22 15.84
CA ASP A 146 -3.36 14.50 15.66
C ASP A 146 -4.12 13.35 14.99
N LEU A 147 -3.41 12.35 14.49
CA LEU A 147 -3.98 11.24 13.73
C LEU A 147 -4.88 10.36 14.60
N ASP A 148 -6.08 10.05 14.11
CA ASP A 148 -7.02 9.15 14.74
C ASP A 148 -7.10 7.80 14.00
N LEU A 149 -6.91 7.81 12.66
CA LEU A 149 -7.01 6.64 11.79
C LEU A 149 -5.85 6.61 10.79
N LEU A 150 -5.05 5.55 10.81
CA LEU A 150 -4.05 5.24 9.80
C LEU A 150 -4.61 4.17 8.85
N VAL A 151 -4.78 4.54 7.59
CA VAL A 151 -5.19 3.60 6.54
C VAL A 151 -3.96 3.13 5.79
N ILE A 152 -3.77 1.81 5.67
CA ILE A 152 -2.69 1.19 4.90
C ILE A 152 -3.31 0.35 3.79
N ASP A 153 -3.22 0.83 2.54
CA ASP A 153 -3.69 0.09 1.38
C ASP A 153 -2.58 -0.84 0.84
N GLU A 154 -2.96 -1.89 0.11
CA GLU A 154 -2.07 -2.94 -0.40
C GLU A 154 -1.17 -3.56 0.69
N VAL A 155 -1.78 -3.84 1.86
CA VAL A 155 -1.06 -4.31 3.05
C VAL A 155 -0.42 -5.70 2.87
N SER A 156 -0.82 -6.48 1.86
CA SER A 156 -0.18 -7.77 1.53
C SER A 156 1.31 -7.63 1.22
N MET A 157 1.72 -6.48 0.67
CA MET A 157 3.13 -6.18 0.35
C MET A 157 3.90 -5.58 1.53
N LEU A 158 3.24 -5.28 2.64
CA LEU A 158 3.85 -4.65 3.81
C LEU A 158 4.57 -5.68 4.67
N ARG A 159 5.86 -5.46 4.92
CA ARG A 159 6.67 -6.29 5.82
C ARG A 159 6.34 -6.00 7.28
N ALA A 160 6.41 -7.03 8.11
CA ALA A 160 6.17 -6.95 9.55
C ALA A 160 7.10 -5.94 10.26
N ASP A 161 8.38 -5.93 9.90
CA ASP A 161 9.37 -5.01 10.45
C ASP A 161 9.10 -3.55 10.09
N VAL A 162 8.60 -3.28 8.89
CA VAL A 162 8.20 -1.92 8.48
C VAL A 162 6.99 -1.47 9.29
N LEU A 163 6.03 -2.36 9.56
CA LEU A 163 4.89 -2.03 10.42
C LEU A 163 5.32 -1.78 11.88
N ASP A 164 6.32 -2.50 12.38
CA ASP A 164 6.90 -2.24 13.71
C ASP A 164 7.71 -0.94 13.75
N ALA A 165 8.34 -0.53 12.65
CA ALA A 165 8.95 0.80 12.55
C ALA A 165 7.90 1.92 12.60
N ILE A 166 6.73 1.72 11.98
CA ILE A 166 5.57 2.62 12.10
C ILE A 166 5.08 2.67 13.55
N ASP A 167 4.88 1.51 14.18
CA ASP A 167 4.47 1.42 15.59
C ASP A 167 5.42 2.20 16.49
N HIS A 168 6.74 1.98 16.37
CA HIS A 168 7.73 2.70 17.14
C HIS A 168 7.61 4.23 16.94
N ARG A 169 7.53 4.71 15.70
CA ARG A 169 7.35 6.13 15.37
C ARG A 169 6.11 6.72 16.04
N MET A 170 4.99 6.00 15.97
CA MET A 170 3.72 6.45 16.53
C MET A 170 3.77 6.51 18.07
N ARG A 171 4.30 5.48 18.72
CA ARG A 171 4.48 5.47 20.19
C ARG A 171 5.35 6.66 20.66
N VAL A 172 6.47 6.90 19.98
CA VAL A 172 7.40 8.00 20.32
C VAL A 172 6.75 9.38 20.14
N VAL A 173 6.18 9.63 18.96
CA VAL A 173 5.60 10.94 18.62
C VAL A 173 4.42 11.30 19.50
N ARG A 174 3.63 10.32 19.90
CA ARG A 174 2.44 10.50 20.74
C ARG A 174 2.73 10.42 22.23
N GLY A 175 3.97 10.08 22.61
CA GLY A 175 4.37 9.93 24.03
C GLY A 175 3.66 8.77 24.73
N ARG A 176 3.24 7.74 23.98
CA ARG A 176 2.47 6.58 24.49
C ARG A 176 3.24 5.27 24.26
N ALA A 177 4.39 5.13 24.92
CA ALA A 177 5.30 4.00 24.72
C ALA A 177 4.66 2.62 24.98
N GLY A 178 3.74 2.52 25.91
CA GLY A 178 3.04 1.27 26.29
C GLY A 178 1.79 0.97 25.49
N VAL A 179 1.45 1.79 24.47
CA VAL A 179 0.21 1.60 23.69
C VAL A 179 0.55 1.36 22.22
N PRO A 180 0.17 0.22 21.64
CA PRO A 180 0.41 -0.07 20.24
C PRO A 180 -0.05 1.08 19.33
N PHE A 181 0.78 1.41 18.35
CA PHE A 181 0.57 2.51 17.41
C PHE A 181 0.26 3.86 18.07
N GLY A 182 0.67 4.06 19.33
CA GLY A 182 0.35 5.25 20.11
C GLY A 182 -1.15 5.48 20.32
N GLY A 183 -1.97 4.44 20.17
CA GLY A 183 -3.43 4.49 20.28
C GLY A 183 -4.15 4.98 19.02
N VAL A 184 -3.49 4.97 17.86
CA VAL A 184 -4.12 5.24 16.55
C VAL A 184 -4.76 3.97 16.03
N GLN A 185 -6.00 4.07 15.55
CA GLN A 185 -6.66 2.95 14.89
C GLN A 185 -6.02 2.65 13.54
N LEU A 186 -5.86 1.38 13.19
CA LEU A 186 -5.42 0.95 11.86
C LEU A 186 -6.60 0.40 11.05
N LEU A 187 -6.68 0.83 9.78
CA LEU A 187 -7.46 0.16 8.73
C LEU A 187 -6.47 -0.40 7.71
N LEU A 188 -6.27 -1.71 7.74
CA LEU A 188 -5.36 -2.46 6.90
C LEU A 188 -6.16 -3.06 5.75
N ILE A 189 -5.82 -2.73 4.50
CA ILE A 189 -6.57 -3.16 3.32
C ILE A 189 -5.65 -3.93 2.38
N GLY A 190 -6.06 -5.13 1.96
CA GLY A 190 -5.27 -5.92 1.01
C GLY A 190 -5.85 -7.30 0.75
N ASP A 191 -5.11 -8.07 -0.04
CA ASP A 191 -5.45 -9.45 -0.38
C ASP A 191 -4.19 -10.31 -0.25
N LEU A 192 -4.16 -11.21 0.75
CA LEU A 192 -3.00 -12.06 1.03
C LEU A 192 -2.65 -13.06 -0.07
N PHE A 193 -3.56 -13.28 -1.03
CA PHE A 193 -3.30 -14.09 -2.22
C PHE A 193 -2.71 -13.28 -3.38
N GLN A 194 -2.49 -11.97 -3.20
CA GLN A 194 -1.74 -11.13 -4.14
C GLN A 194 -0.26 -11.10 -3.77
N LEU A 195 0.49 -10.12 -4.30
CA LEU A 195 1.94 -10.06 -4.12
C LEU A 195 2.33 -10.02 -2.63
N PRO A 196 3.18 -10.94 -2.18
CA PRO A 196 3.71 -10.96 -0.81
C PRO A 196 4.78 -9.88 -0.63
N PRO A 197 5.22 -9.64 0.63
CA PRO A 197 6.36 -8.80 0.91
C PRO A 197 7.64 -9.32 0.22
N VAL A 198 8.42 -8.41 -0.36
CA VAL A 198 9.70 -8.74 -1.00
C VAL A 198 10.85 -8.44 -0.04
N VAL A 199 11.78 -9.39 0.08
CA VAL A 199 12.97 -9.28 0.92
C VAL A 199 14.14 -10.03 0.27
N LYS A 200 15.37 -9.63 0.57
CA LYS A 200 16.57 -10.36 0.18
C LYS A 200 16.85 -11.48 1.18
N ASP A 201 17.47 -12.56 0.73
CA ASP A 201 17.74 -13.73 1.58
C ASP A 201 18.53 -13.39 2.85
N GLU A 202 19.51 -12.49 2.74
CA GLU A 202 20.31 -12.03 3.90
C GLU A 202 19.46 -11.29 4.95
N GLU A 203 18.49 -10.49 4.50
CA GLU A 203 17.58 -9.76 5.38
C GLU A 203 16.56 -10.72 5.99
N LEU A 204 16.08 -11.71 5.23
CA LEU A 204 15.17 -12.74 5.71
C LEU A 204 15.76 -13.52 6.88
N GLN A 205 17.02 -13.97 6.77
CA GLN A 205 17.73 -14.69 7.84
C GLN A 205 17.79 -13.88 9.14
N VAL A 206 17.96 -12.58 9.03
CA VAL A 206 17.96 -11.69 10.20
C VAL A 206 16.56 -11.55 10.78
N LEU A 207 15.55 -11.27 9.94
CA LEU A 207 14.18 -11.03 10.37
C LEU A 207 13.51 -12.26 11.01
N GLN A 208 13.88 -13.47 10.63
CA GLN A 208 13.39 -14.71 11.22
C GLN A 208 13.68 -14.85 12.72
N ARG A 209 14.58 -14.03 13.28
CA ARG A 209 14.81 -13.97 14.73
C ARG A 209 13.62 -13.41 15.51
N TRP A 210 12.80 -12.57 14.86
CA TRP A 210 11.67 -11.87 15.50
C TRP A 210 10.31 -12.24 14.90
N TYR A 211 10.27 -12.62 13.62
CA TYR A 211 9.04 -12.85 12.87
C TYR A 211 8.99 -14.26 12.30
N ARG A 212 7.85 -14.94 12.44
CA ARG A 212 7.62 -16.28 11.86
C ARG A 212 7.45 -16.20 10.35
N SER A 213 6.87 -15.11 9.85
CA SER A 213 6.77 -14.77 8.45
C SER A 213 6.96 -13.26 8.26
N LEU A 214 7.11 -12.82 7.01
CA LEU A 214 7.31 -11.40 6.71
C LEU A 214 6.01 -10.59 6.61
N HIS A 215 4.88 -11.24 6.63
CA HIS A 215 3.59 -10.56 6.47
C HIS A 215 3.30 -9.61 7.64
N PHE A 216 2.60 -8.54 7.35
CA PHE A 216 2.25 -7.46 8.30
C PHE A 216 1.65 -7.97 9.61
N PHE A 217 0.87 -9.07 9.57
CA PHE A 217 0.20 -9.61 10.75
C PHE A 217 1.17 -10.26 11.77
N GLU A 218 2.43 -10.46 11.40
CA GLU A 218 3.50 -10.87 12.33
C GLU A 218 4.16 -9.69 13.06
N SER A 219 3.82 -8.44 12.71
CA SER A 219 4.28 -7.25 13.46
C SER A 219 4.00 -7.42 14.96
N LEU A 220 5.01 -7.14 15.77
CA LEU A 220 4.91 -7.27 17.23
C LEU A 220 3.84 -6.32 17.79
N GLY A 221 3.80 -5.08 17.28
CA GLY A 221 2.80 -4.10 17.68
C GLY A 221 1.37 -4.52 17.32
N LEU A 222 1.17 -5.09 16.12
CA LEU A 222 -0.16 -5.53 15.69
C LEU A 222 -0.62 -6.79 16.44
N ARG A 223 0.29 -7.71 16.74
CA ARG A 223 -0.01 -8.91 17.55
C ARG A 223 -0.38 -8.55 18.99
N GLU A 224 0.28 -7.52 19.56
CA GLU A 224 -0.05 -6.97 20.88
C GLU A 224 -1.47 -6.37 20.89
N ALA A 225 -1.81 -5.58 19.86
CA ALA A 225 -3.09 -4.87 19.77
C ALA A 225 -4.28 -5.76 19.36
N GLY A 226 -4.04 -6.75 18.49
CA GLY A 226 -5.08 -7.51 17.81
C GLY A 226 -5.86 -6.68 16.78
N TYR A 227 -6.66 -7.35 15.95
CA TYR A 227 -7.49 -6.70 14.93
C TYR A 227 -8.74 -7.53 14.62
N ALA A 228 -9.78 -6.86 14.11
CA ALA A 228 -10.93 -7.51 13.51
C ALA A 228 -10.63 -7.83 12.04
N HIS A 229 -10.95 -9.05 11.60
CA HIS A 229 -10.81 -9.46 10.20
C HIS A 229 -12.17 -9.43 9.53
N ILE A 230 -12.29 -8.68 8.42
CA ILE A 230 -13.52 -8.55 7.63
C ILE A 230 -13.19 -8.86 6.18
N GLU A 231 -13.90 -9.81 5.59
CA GLU A 231 -13.73 -10.20 4.20
C GLU A 231 -14.92 -9.73 3.35
N LEU A 232 -14.62 -9.02 2.25
CA LEU A 232 -15.60 -8.65 1.24
C LEU A 232 -15.78 -9.81 0.27
N ASP A 233 -16.99 -10.30 0.15
CA ASP A 233 -17.34 -11.51 -0.61
C ASP A 233 -17.82 -11.21 -2.03
N ARG A 234 -18.46 -10.04 -2.27
CA ARG A 234 -19.10 -9.71 -3.54
C ARG A 234 -18.14 -9.06 -4.53
N ILE A 235 -18.05 -9.64 -5.75
CA ILE A 235 -17.23 -9.10 -6.84
C ILE A 235 -18.09 -8.17 -7.71
N PHE A 236 -17.58 -6.96 -8.00
CA PHE A 236 -18.28 -5.93 -8.80
C PHE A 236 -17.57 -5.61 -10.13
N ARG A 237 -16.26 -5.85 -10.23
CA ARG A 237 -15.43 -5.36 -11.36
C ARG A 237 -15.63 -6.16 -12.65
N GLN A 238 -15.88 -7.46 -12.56
CA GLN A 238 -15.96 -8.35 -13.70
C GLN A 238 -17.38 -8.89 -13.83
N ARG A 239 -17.93 -8.81 -15.06
CA ARG A 239 -19.25 -9.36 -15.42
C ARG A 239 -19.14 -10.69 -16.17
N ASP A 240 -17.96 -11.01 -16.72
CA ASP A 240 -17.69 -12.29 -17.39
C ASP A 240 -17.45 -13.37 -16.32
N GLU A 241 -18.45 -14.21 -16.11
CA GLU A 241 -18.43 -15.28 -15.13
C GLU A 241 -17.32 -16.31 -15.39
N VAL A 242 -17.02 -16.58 -16.67
CA VAL A 242 -15.93 -17.51 -17.05
C VAL A 242 -14.59 -16.93 -16.60
N PHE A 243 -14.35 -15.66 -16.89
CA PHE A 243 -13.13 -15.00 -16.52
C PHE A 243 -12.99 -14.85 -14.98
N VAL A 244 -14.07 -14.53 -14.29
CA VAL A 244 -14.11 -14.51 -12.80
C VAL A 244 -13.74 -15.87 -12.22
N ARG A 245 -14.29 -16.96 -12.78
CA ARG A 245 -13.93 -18.32 -12.37
C ARG A 245 -12.43 -18.60 -12.56
N VAL A 246 -11.90 -18.31 -13.74
CA VAL A 246 -10.47 -18.51 -14.05
C VAL A 246 -9.59 -17.74 -13.06
N LEU A 247 -9.89 -16.46 -12.79
CA LEU A 247 -9.15 -15.66 -11.82
C LEU A 247 -9.22 -16.21 -10.40
N ASN A 248 -10.38 -16.71 -9.98
CA ASN A 248 -10.54 -17.35 -8.67
C ASN A 248 -9.73 -18.64 -8.57
N ASN A 249 -9.74 -19.49 -9.62
CA ASN A 249 -8.97 -20.71 -9.65
C ASN A 249 -7.47 -20.44 -9.62
N LEU A 250 -7.00 -19.41 -10.35
CA LEU A 250 -5.61 -18.95 -10.28
C LEU A 250 -5.24 -18.49 -8.87
N ARG A 251 -6.09 -17.67 -8.25
CA ARG A 251 -5.87 -17.14 -6.89
C ARG A 251 -5.76 -18.27 -5.85
N GLU A 252 -6.55 -19.31 -5.99
CA GLU A 252 -6.67 -20.40 -5.01
C GLU A 252 -5.79 -21.60 -5.37
N ASP A 253 -4.91 -21.47 -6.36
CA ASP A 253 -4.01 -22.54 -6.88
C ASP A 253 -4.78 -23.81 -7.29
N ARG A 254 -5.95 -23.61 -7.92
CA ARG A 254 -6.84 -24.68 -8.41
C ARG A 254 -7.09 -24.60 -9.91
N VAL A 255 -6.03 -24.23 -10.64
CA VAL A 255 -6.11 -24.06 -12.11
C VAL A 255 -6.39 -25.38 -12.80
N THR A 256 -7.39 -25.40 -13.68
CA THR A 256 -7.78 -26.55 -14.50
C THR A 256 -7.25 -26.43 -15.94
N ALA A 257 -7.29 -27.53 -16.68
CA ALA A 257 -6.96 -27.52 -18.11
C ALA A 257 -7.88 -26.58 -18.92
N ASP A 258 -9.16 -26.51 -18.54
CA ASP A 258 -10.12 -25.62 -19.17
C ASP A 258 -9.79 -24.14 -18.90
N ASP A 259 -9.33 -23.80 -17.69
CA ASP A 259 -8.90 -22.45 -17.36
C ASP A 259 -7.70 -22.03 -18.20
N ILE A 260 -6.72 -22.95 -18.39
CA ILE A 260 -5.57 -22.72 -19.26
C ILE A 260 -6.01 -22.54 -20.71
N ALA A 261 -6.97 -23.33 -21.19
CA ALA A 261 -7.51 -23.19 -22.54
C ALA A 261 -8.14 -21.81 -22.74
N VAL A 262 -8.93 -21.32 -21.77
CA VAL A 262 -9.51 -19.96 -21.81
C VAL A 262 -8.42 -18.89 -21.85
N LEU A 263 -7.38 -18.99 -21.04
CA LEU A 263 -6.26 -18.04 -21.04
C LEU A 263 -5.50 -18.06 -22.39
N ASN A 264 -5.27 -19.24 -22.94
CA ASN A 264 -4.57 -19.41 -24.22
C ASN A 264 -5.32 -18.79 -25.40
N THR A 265 -6.64 -18.59 -25.31
CA THR A 265 -7.37 -17.84 -26.37
C THR A 265 -6.89 -16.39 -26.48
N ARG A 266 -6.25 -15.85 -25.46
CA ARG A 266 -5.69 -14.49 -25.41
C ARG A 266 -4.18 -14.45 -25.68
N HIS A 267 -3.53 -15.61 -25.80
CA HIS A 267 -2.11 -15.68 -26.12
C HIS A 267 -1.87 -15.29 -27.58
N ARG A 268 -1.05 -14.27 -27.80
CA ARG A 268 -0.61 -13.81 -29.11
C ARG A 268 0.90 -13.76 -29.14
N THR A 269 1.51 -14.47 -30.09
CA THR A 269 2.97 -14.53 -30.25
C THR A 269 3.55 -13.30 -30.94
N GLN A 270 2.75 -12.62 -31.75
CA GLN A 270 3.15 -11.41 -32.47
C GLN A 270 2.03 -10.37 -32.38
N LEU A 271 2.44 -9.15 -32.08
CA LEU A 271 1.60 -7.96 -32.10
C LEU A 271 2.17 -6.99 -33.15
N SER A 272 1.33 -6.40 -33.97
CA SER A 272 1.72 -5.31 -34.86
C SER A 272 2.16 -4.06 -34.04
N GLU A 273 2.86 -3.12 -34.70
CA GLU A 273 3.25 -1.88 -34.01
C GLU A 273 2.03 -1.06 -33.55
N GLU A 274 0.97 -1.03 -34.36
CA GLU A 274 -0.29 -0.37 -34.02
C GLU A 274 -0.97 -1.03 -32.81
N GLU A 275 -0.95 -2.38 -32.72
CA GLU A 275 -1.51 -3.10 -31.58
C GLU A 275 -0.67 -2.92 -30.30
N ARG A 276 0.61 -2.56 -30.41
CA ARG A 276 1.47 -2.26 -29.26
C ARG A 276 1.29 -0.85 -28.72
N GLU A 277 0.79 0.05 -29.54
CA GLU A 277 0.57 1.43 -29.11
C GLU A 277 -0.46 1.48 -27.96
N GLY A 278 -0.07 2.10 -26.87
CA GLY A 278 -0.90 2.21 -25.67
C GLY A 278 -0.94 0.96 -24.77
N LEU A 279 -0.24 -0.14 -25.12
CA LEU A 279 -0.14 -1.30 -24.24
C LEU A 279 0.90 -1.11 -23.15
N ILE A 280 0.54 -1.57 -21.93
CA ILE A 280 1.48 -1.68 -20.83
C ILE A 280 2.01 -3.10 -20.76
N THR A 281 3.33 -3.26 -20.81
CA THR A 281 3.99 -4.56 -20.68
C THR A 281 4.29 -4.86 -19.22
N LEU A 282 3.79 -5.99 -18.72
CA LEU A 282 4.12 -6.50 -17.38
C LEU A 282 5.25 -7.51 -17.48
N THR A 283 6.23 -7.41 -16.59
CA THR A 283 7.37 -8.33 -16.49
C THR A 283 7.66 -8.65 -15.03
N THR A 284 8.29 -9.80 -14.80
CA THR A 284 8.65 -10.27 -13.46
C THR A 284 9.99 -9.71 -12.95
N HIS A 285 10.79 -9.09 -13.83
CA HIS A 285 12.14 -8.61 -13.50
C HIS A 285 12.33 -7.15 -13.91
N ASN A 286 12.86 -6.32 -13.00
CA ASN A 286 13.17 -4.92 -13.25
C ASN A 286 14.10 -4.72 -14.44
N ARG A 287 15.13 -5.58 -14.59
CA ARG A 287 16.07 -5.52 -15.73
C ARG A 287 15.34 -5.59 -17.07
N THR A 288 14.38 -6.50 -17.21
CA THR A 288 13.58 -6.62 -18.43
C THR A 288 12.71 -5.37 -18.66
N ALA A 289 12.14 -4.82 -17.60
CA ALA A 289 11.38 -3.57 -17.70
C ALA A 289 12.27 -2.41 -18.16
N ASP A 290 13.48 -2.28 -17.60
CA ASP A 290 14.43 -1.23 -17.96
C ASP A 290 14.91 -1.37 -19.41
N GLU A 291 15.18 -2.59 -19.87
CA GLU A 291 15.54 -2.89 -21.26
C GLU A 291 14.42 -2.47 -22.24
N LEU A 292 13.15 -2.84 -21.94
CA LEU A 292 12.00 -2.50 -22.76
C LEU A 292 11.75 -0.98 -22.79
N ASN A 293 11.80 -0.32 -21.63
CA ASN A 293 11.63 1.14 -21.53
C ASN A 293 12.75 1.88 -22.28
N SER A 294 13.99 1.44 -22.12
CA SER A 294 15.14 2.05 -22.82
C SER A 294 15.06 1.86 -24.34
N ALA A 295 14.55 0.73 -24.80
CA ALA A 295 14.31 0.51 -26.23
C ALA A 295 13.18 1.40 -26.77
N ALA A 296 12.10 1.60 -26.01
CA ALA A 296 11.00 2.47 -26.40
C ALA A 296 11.43 3.95 -26.45
N MET A 297 12.29 4.41 -25.53
CA MET A 297 12.79 5.79 -25.48
C MET A 297 13.78 6.14 -26.61
N ARG A 298 14.36 5.15 -27.28
CA ARG A 298 15.31 5.36 -28.42
C ARG A 298 14.62 5.45 -29.78
N ARG A 299 13.33 5.16 -29.85
CA ARG A 299 12.46 5.31 -31.03
C ARG A 299 11.87 6.72 -31.10
#